data_3091ed6fd2e9c5d4668836e1cd152427
#
_entry.id   3091ed6fd2e9c5d4668836e1cd152427
#
_cell.length_a   1.000
_cell.length_b   1.000
_cell.length_c   1.000
_cell.angle_alpha   90.00
_cell.angle_beta   90.00
_cell.angle_gamma   90.00
#
_symmetry.space_group_name_H-M   'P 1'
#
loop_
_entity.id
_entity.type
_entity.pdbx_description
1 polymer ?
#
loop_
_entity_poly.entity_id
_entity_poly.type
_entity_poly.pdbx_seq_one_letter_code
_entity_poly.pdbx_strand_id
1 'polypeptide(L)'
;MKHFIHGLSLALILAVCSGFPAVPNSAHAQTAQAVGSNTGYPLPRYVSIRNAPAHLRLGPSKAHKIDWTLMHAGMPVQILDEEGLWRQVKLYDGLRGWMHKSLLVGARSLLVFSKGRATLHSKANGDSRVVAYAERGVILRAQECAPRWCRVRKGEIKGWVSRRQVWGVEANETFK
;
A
#
# COMPACT_ATOMS: atom_id res chain seq x y z
N MET A 1 -22.90 -68.08 69.45
CA MET A 1 -23.55 -66.78 69.80
C MET A 1 -22.65 -65.68 69.30
N LYS A 2 -22.97 -65.08 68.22
CA LYS A 2 -22.04 -64.31 67.43
C LYS A 2 -22.73 -63.00 67.03
N HIS A 3 -22.22 -61.89 67.48
CA HIS A 3 -22.76 -60.60 67.16
C HIS A 3 -22.08 -60.03 65.88
N PHE A 4 -22.93 -59.69 64.95
CA PHE A 4 -22.52 -58.97 63.74
C PHE A 4 -22.46 -57.48 64.01
N ILE A 5 -21.32 -56.87 63.63
CA ILE A 5 -21.17 -55.43 63.65
C ILE A 5 -21.04 -54.97 62.21
N HIS A 6 -21.96 -54.17 61.76
CA HIS A 6 -21.96 -53.55 60.43
C HIS A 6 -21.15 -52.26 60.50
N GLY A 7 -20.07 -52.24 59.76
CA GLY A 7 -19.27 -51.04 59.54
C GLY A 7 -19.81 -50.27 58.34
N LEU A 8 -20.27 -49.03 58.55
CA LEU A 8 -20.75 -48.12 57.53
C LEU A 8 -19.54 -47.31 56.98
N SER A 9 -19.08 -47.61 55.76
CA SER A 9 -18.06 -46.90 55.08
C SER A 9 -18.65 -45.67 54.33
N LEU A 10 -18.31 -44.49 54.81
CA LEU A 10 -18.69 -43.25 54.18
C LEU A 10 -17.69 -42.90 53.07
N ALA A 11 -18.03 -43.05 51.81
CA ALA A 11 -17.20 -42.67 50.66
C ALA A 11 -17.30 -41.18 50.41
N LEU A 12 -16.23 -40.48 50.66
CA LEU A 12 -16.07 -39.03 50.38
C LEU A 12 -15.74 -38.86 48.89
N ILE A 13 -16.67 -38.40 48.09
CA ILE A 13 -16.44 -38.07 46.65
C ILE A 13 -15.86 -36.68 46.59
N LEU A 14 -14.56 -36.56 46.31
CA LEU A 14 -13.90 -35.30 45.97
C LEU A 14 -14.19 -34.96 44.51
N ALA A 15 -15.07 -33.99 44.29
CA ALA A 15 -15.29 -33.38 42.96
C ALA A 15 -14.10 -32.48 42.60
N VAL A 16 -13.26 -32.96 41.69
CA VAL A 16 -12.19 -32.18 41.12
C VAL A 16 -12.79 -31.29 40.03
N CYS A 17 -13.06 -30.01 40.32
CA CYS A 17 -13.40 -29.03 39.32
C CYS A 17 -12.15 -28.69 38.51
N SER A 18 -11.99 -29.33 37.34
CA SER A 18 -10.97 -28.97 36.35
C SER A 18 -11.36 -27.66 35.70
N GLY A 19 -10.84 -26.53 36.23
CA GLY A 19 -10.95 -25.22 35.60
C GLY A 19 -10.10 -25.18 34.33
N PHE A 20 -10.74 -25.22 33.16
CA PHE A 20 -10.04 -24.89 31.91
C PHE A 20 -9.72 -23.40 31.91
N PRO A 21 -8.45 -23.00 31.70
CA PRO A 21 -8.14 -21.60 31.51
C PRO A 21 -8.79 -21.11 30.21
N ALA A 22 -9.68 -20.11 30.32
CA ALA A 22 -10.22 -19.43 29.17
C ALA A 22 -9.10 -18.71 28.43
N VAL A 23 -8.74 -19.18 27.24
CA VAL A 23 -7.79 -18.51 26.36
C VAL A 23 -8.44 -17.21 25.90
N PRO A 24 -7.85 -16.03 26.16
CA PRO A 24 -8.41 -14.79 25.65
C PRO A 24 -8.34 -14.83 24.13
N ASN A 25 -9.50 -14.82 23.49
CA ASN A 25 -9.62 -14.72 22.04
C ASN A 25 -9.16 -13.30 21.66
N SER A 26 -7.92 -13.14 21.26
CA SER A 26 -7.37 -11.87 20.76
C SER A 26 -8.10 -11.57 19.44
N ALA A 27 -9.22 -10.84 19.53
CA ALA A 27 -9.87 -10.27 18.37
C ALA A 27 -8.84 -9.33 17.70
N HIS A 28 -8.30 -9.77 16.57
CA HIS A 28 -7.52 -8.91 15.69
C HIS A 28 -8.48 -7.81 15.21
N ALA A 29 -8.38 -6.64 15.81
CA ALA A 29 -9.07 -5.46 15.31
C ALA A 29 -8.56 -5.21 13.90
N GLN A 30 -9.33 -5.60 12.89
CA GLN A 30 -9.11 -5.19 11.51
C GLN A 30 -9.28 -3.66 11.50
N THR A 31 -8.17 -2.94 11.42
CA THR A 31 -8.18 -1.50 11.19
C THR A 31 -8.92 -1.27 9.89
N ALA A 32 -10.13 -0.71 9.97
CA ALA A 32 -10.92 -0.36 8.80
C ALA A 32 -10.05 0.56 7.91
N GLN A 33 -9.83 0.14 6.67
CA GLN A 33 -9.06 0.93 5.73
C GLN A 33 -9.78 2.27 5.49
N ALA A 34 -9.09 3.38 5.70
CA ALA A 34 -9.65 4.70 5.42
C ALA A 34 -10.06 4.80 3.94
N VAL A 35 -11.18 5.46 3.69
CA VAL A 35 -11.68 5.72 2.34
C VAL A 35 -11.80 7.22 2.10
N GLY A 36 -11.62 7.62 0.86
CA GLY A 36 -11.73 9.02 0.46
C GLY A 36 -13.17 9.53 0.59
N SER A 37 -13.33 10.66 1.26
CA SER A 37 -14.63 11.30 1.57
C SER A 37 -15.47 11.62 0.33
N ASN A 38 -14.82 11.87 -0.81
CA ASN A 38 -15.47 12.28 -2.06
C ASN A 38 -15.54 11.17 -3.11
N THR A 39 -14.68 10.16 -3.04
CA THR A 39 -14.63 9.09 -4.06
C THR A 39 -15.02 7.73 -3.54
N GLY A 40 -14.97 7.51 -2.22
CA GLY A 40 -15.13 6.18 -1.62
C GLY A 40 -13.97 5.22 -1.89
N TYR A 41 -12.94 5.64 -2.63
CA TYR A 41 -11.78 4.78 -2.90
C TYR A 41 -10.88 4.64 -1.68
N PRO A 42 -10.21 3.49 -1.51
CA PRO A 42 -9.25 3.28 -0.43
C PRO A 42 -8.18 4.35 -0.37
N LEU A 43 -7.77 4.72 0.85
CA LEU A 43 -6.65 5.60 1.15
C LEU A 43 -5.64 4.87 2.06
N PRO A 44 -4.33 5.08 1.89
CA PRO A 44 -3.73 5.84 0.77
C PRO A 44 -3.84 5.08 -0.56
N ARG A 45 -3.74 5.80 -1.70
CA ARG A 45 -3.69 5.18 -3.02
C ARG A 45 -2.81 5.96 -3.97
N TYR A 46 -2.26 5.30 -4.99
CA TYR A 46 -1.43 5.92 -6.02
C TYR A 46 -2.23 6.29 -7.27
N VAL A 47 -1.91 7.45 -7.81
CA VAL A 47 -2.37 7.97 -9.10
C VAL A 47 -1.19 8.67 -9.80
N SER A 48 -1.37 9.16 -11.01
CA SER A 48 -0.33 9.89 -11.73
C SER A 48 -0.75 11.31 -12.05
N ILE A 49 0.21 12.22 -12.15
CA ILE A 49 -0.01 13.57 -12.68
C ILE A 49 -0.41 13.45 -14.15
N ARG A 50 -1.53 14.07 -14.52
CA ARG A 50 -2.07 14.01 -15.89
C ARG A 50 -1.20 14.80 -16.86
N ASN A 51 -0.99 16.08 -16.55
CA ASN A 51 -0.24 17.01 -17.39
C ASN A 51 0.70 17.85 -16.53
N ALA A 52 1.75 18.36 -17.15
CA ALA A 52 2.64 19.36 -16.56
C ALA A 52 2.43 20.73 -17.27
N PRO A 53 2.62 21.85 -16.57
CA PRO A 53 2.93 21.98 -15.14
C PRO A 53 1.74 21.63 -14.23
N ALA A 54 2.01 21.05 -13.05
CA ALA A 54 1.01 20.74 -12.06
C ALA A 54 1.33 21.42 -10.72
N HIS A 55 0.40 22.22 -10.22
CA HIS A 55 0.61 23.00 -9.00
C HIS A 55 0.26 22.18 -7.74
N LEU A 56 1.17 22.19 -6.78
CA LEU A 56 0.99 21.72 -5.42
C LEU A 56 0.79 22.95 -4.51
N ARG A 57 -0.30 22.96 -3.75
CA ARG A 57 -0.68 24.09 -2.90
C ARG A 57 -0.64 23.73 -1.43
N LEU A 58 -0.54 24.74 -0.57
CA LEU A 58 -0.54 24.58 0.88
C LEU A 58 -1.91 24.15 1.45
N GLY A 59 -3.01 24.33 0.70
CA GLY A 59 -4.36 23.95 1.15
C GLY A 59 -5.32 23.66 0.00
N PRO A 60 -6.53 23.17 0.32
CA PRO A 60 -7.51 22.64 -0.63
C PRO A 60 -8.37 23.73 -1.30
N SER A 61 -7.75 24.79 -1.81
CA SER A 61 -8.44 25.80 -2.62
C SER A 61 -7.48 26.53 -3.56
N LYS A 62 -8.03 27.22 -4.57
CA LYS A 62 -7.24 28.10 -5.46
C LYS A 62 -6.66 29.33 -4.74
N ALA A 63 -7.25 29.74 -3.61
CA ALA A 63 -6.77 30.86 -2.80
C ALA A 63 -5.48 30.52 -2.04
N HIS A 64 -5.22 29.26 -1.76
CA HIS A 64 -3.98 28.87 -1.12
C HIS A 64 -2.78 29.03 -2.05
N LYS A 65 -1.67 29.48 -1.48
CA LYS A 65 -0.40 29.69 -2.17
C LYS A 65 0.07 28.38 -2.86
N ILE A 66 0.59 28.53 -4.07
CA ILE A 66 1.34 27.47 -4.74
C ILE A 66 2.68 27.33 -4.01
N ASP A 67 2.93 26.14 -3.52
CA ASP A 67 4.16 25.79 -2.83
C ASP A 67 5.21 25.25 -3.83
N TRP A 68 4.75 24.35 -4.69
CA TRP A 68 5.59 23.74 -5.73
C TRP A 68 4.87 23.66 -7.07
N THR A 69 5.68 23.69 -8.15
CA THR A 69 5.21 23.40 -9.51
C THR A 69 5.97 22.18 -10.04
N LEU A 70 5.22 21.12 -10.28
CA LEU A 70 5.75 19.83 -10.75
C LEU A 70 5.76 19.83 -12.28
N MET A 71 6.93 19.58 -12.89
CA MET A 71 7.15 19.71 -14.32
C MET A 71 7.10 18.37 -15.08
N HIS A 72 6.76 17.28 -14.43
CA HIS A 72 6.77 15.94 -15.04
C HIS A 72 5.38 15.32 -15.09
N ALA A 73 4.78 15.29 -16.27
CA ALA A 73 3.58 14.49 -16.51
C ALA A 73 3.88 13.00 -16.28
N GLY A 74 2.90 12.27 -15.79
CA GLY A 74 3.04 10.86 -15.46
C GLY A 74 3.75 10.59 -14.13
N MET A 75 4.26 11.60 -13.41
CA MET A 75 4.85 11.38 -12.08
C MET A 75 3.82 10.73 -11.14
N PRO A 76 4.15 9.62 -10.47
CA PRO A 76 3.26 9.05 -9.47
C PRO A 76 3.15 9.97 -8.26
N VAL A 77 1.97 10.01 -7.65
CA VAL A 77 1.70 10.66 -6.36
C VAL A 77 0.80 9.77 -5.53
N GLN A 78 0.95 9.81 -4.21
CA GLN A 78 0.11 9.06 -3.29
C GLN A 78 -0.95 9.99 -2.72
N ILE A 79 -2.24 9.72 -2.97
CA ILE A 79 -3.35 10.45 -2.35
C ILE A 79 -3.49 9.95 -0.92
N LEU A 80 -3.45 10.89 0.03
CA LEU A 80 -3.57 10.64 1.47
C LEU A 80 -4.95 11.03 1.99
N ASP A 81 -5.58 12.06 1.38
CA ASP A 81 -6.86 12.61 1.82
C ASP A 81 -7.60 13.30 0.67
N GLU A 82 -8.90 13.56 0.86
CA GLU A 82 -9.78 14.20 -0.11
C GLU A 82 -10.63 15.28 0.53
N GLU A 83 -10.68 16.46 -0.08
CA GLU A 83 -11.57 17.54 0.30
C GLU A 83 -12.20 18.17 -0.95
N GLY A 84 -13.48 17.93 -1.19
CA GLY A 84 -14.20 18.38 -2.38
C GLY A 84 -13.50 17.96 -3.68
N LEU A 85 -13.00 18.95 -4.42
CA LEU A 85 -12.27 18.74 -5.68
C LEU A 85 -10.75 18.59 -5.47
N TRP A 86 -10.28 18.63 -4.23
CA TRP A 86 -8.86 18.62 -3.91
C TRP A 86 -8.42 17.27 -3.33
N ARG A 87 -7.16 16.96 -3.55
CA ARG A 87 -6.51 15.74 -3.07
C ARG A 87 -5.25 16.13 -2.33
N GLN A 88 -5.12 15.74 -1.07
CA GLN A 88 -3.85 15.83 -0.39
C GLN A 88 -2.95 14.72 -0.94
N VAL A 89 -1.82 15.12 -1.49
CA VAL A 89 -0.89 14.18 -2.10
C VAL A 89 0.47 14.21 -1.41
N LYS A 90 1.14 13.06 -1.46
CA LYS A 90 2.54 12.91 -1.03
C LYS A 90 3.37 12.47 -2.22
N LEU A 91 4.56 13.06 -2.36
CA LEU A 91 5.57 12.69 -3.35
C LEU A 91 6.57 11.67 -2.78
N TYR A 92 7.43 11.14 -3.63
CA TYR A 92 8.44 10.13 -3.30
C TYR A 92 9.48 10.60 -2.26
N ASP A 93 9.75 11.89 -2.18
CA ASP A 93 10.67 12.55 -1.25
C ASP A 93 10.01 12.94 0.09
N GLY A 94 8.70 12.67 0.23
CA GLY A 94 7.92 12.99 1.42
C GLY A 94 7.19 14.33 1.37
N LEU A 95 7.46 15.18 0.37
CA LEU A 95 6.76 16.45 0.18
C LEU A 95 5.25 16.21 0.07
N ARG A 96 4.46 17.04 0.77
CA ARG A 96 3.00 16.95 0.80
C ARG A 96 2.37 18.28 0.40
N GLY A 97 1.19 18.22 -0.16
CA GLY A 97 0.38 19.40 -0.48
C GLY A 97 -0.92 19.01 -1.16
N TRP A 98 -1.66 19.99 -1.64
CA TRP A 98 -2.96 19.82 -2.24
C TRP A 98 -2.93 20.05 -3.75
N MET A 99 -3.50 19.10 -4.48
CA MET A 99 -3.66 19.18 -5.92
C MET A 99 -5.15 19.09 -6.30
N HIS A 100 -5.55 19.87 -7.30
CA HIS A 100 -6.90 19.74 -7.85
C HIS A 100 -7.04 18.42 -8.62
N LYS A 101 -8.18 17.72 -8.48
CA LYS A 101 -8.42 16.41 -9.08
C LYS A 101 -8.20 16.34 -10.59
N SER A 102 -8.44 17.47 -11.31
CA SER A 102 -8.23 17.53 -12.76
C SER A 102 -6.78 17.35 -13.20
N LEU A 103 -5.82 17.61 -12.29
CA LEU A 103 -4.39 17.40 -12.54
C LEU A 103 -3.97 15.94 -12.38
N LEU A 104 -4.88 15.08 -11.92
CA LEU A 104 -4.61 13.68 -11.59
C LEU A 104 -5.33 12.74 -12.56
N VAL A 105 -4.78 11.56 -12.75
CA VAL A 105 -5.34 10.49 -13.56
C VAL A 105 -5.07 9.13 -12.92
N GLY A 106 -6.05 8.21 -12.99
CA GLY A 106 -5.94 6.87 -12.42
C GLY A 106 -4.92 5.96 -13.10
N ALA A 107 -4.32 6.39 -14.23
CA ALA A 107 -3.25 5.63 -14.86
C ALA A 107 -2.08 5.45 -13.89
N ARG A 108 -1.54 4.24 -13.85
CA ARG A 108 -0.48 3.88 -12.90
C ARG A 108 0.89 4.09 -13.51
N SER A 109 1.75 4.74 -12.77
CA SER A 109 3.16 4.88 -13.10
C SER A 109 4.03 4.60 -11.90
N LEU A 110 5.30 4.32 -12.14
CA LEU A 110 6.32 4.05 -11.14
C LEU A 110 7.51 4.96 -11.39
N LEU A 111 8.04 5.52 -10.33
CA LEU A 111 9.27 6.32 -10.37
C LEU A 111 10.44 5.44 -9.92
N VAL A 112 11.49 5.38 -10.69
CA VAL A 112 12.74 4.74 -10.26
C VAL A 112 13.37 5.59 -9.16
N PHE A 113 13.52 5.03 -7.97
CA PHE A 113 14.06 5.77 -6.81
C PHE A 113 15.25 5.08 -6.14
N SER A 114 15.65 3.90 -6.60
CA SER A 114 16.86 3.21 -6.12
C SER A 114 18.10 4.10 -6.19
N LYS A 115 19.10 3.83 -5.32
CA LYS A 115 20.36 4.59 -5.30
C LYS A 115 21.16 4.48 -6.61
N GLY A 116 20.95 3.41 -7.39
CA GLY A 116 21.55 3.20 -8.70
C GLY A 116 20.47 3.03 -9.77
N ARG A 117 20.85 2.45 -10.90
CA ARG A 117 19.93 2.10 -11.99
C ARG A 117 18.98 0.98 -11.55
N ALA A 118 17.75 1.04 -11.98
CA ALA A 118 16.84 -0.09 -11.94
C ALA A 118 17.05 -0.98 -13.15
N THR A 119 17.00 -2.29 -12.95
CA THR A 119 17.14 -3.28 -14.03
C THR A 119 15.75 -3.74 -14.48
N LEU A 120 15.51 -3.66 -15.78
CA LEU A 120 14.30 -4.20 -16.41
C LEU A 120 14.63 -5.58 -16.97
N HIS A 121 13.88 -6.58 -16.54
CA HIS A 121 14.04 -7.98 -16.92
C HIS A 121 12.96 -8.43 -17.91
N SER A 122 13.26 -9.47 -18.70
CA SER A 122 12.30 -10.04 -19.66
C SER A 122 11.15 -10.81 -18.99
N LYS A 123 11.35 -11.30 -17.76
CA LYS A 123 10.36 -12.00 -16.92
C LYS A 123 10.42 -11.45 -15.49
N ALA A 124 9.41 -11.75 -14.67
CA ALA A 124 9.32 -11.41 -13.25
C ALA A 124 10.32 -12.21 -12.38
N ASN A 125 11.57 -12.24 -12.80
CA ASN A 125 12.66 -13.00 -12.19
C ASN A 125 13.99 -12.28 -12.44
N GLY A 126 14.83 -12.15 -11.40
CA GLY A 126 16.15 -11.51 -11.44
C GLY A 126 17.19 -12.21 -12.31
N ASP A 127 17.05 -13.51 -12.52
CA ASP A 127 17.95 -14.31 -13.35
C ASP A 127 17.59 -14.28 -14.84
N SER A 128 16.44 -13.68 -15.18
CA SER A 128 16.03 -13.57 -16.58
C SER A 128 16.80 -12.46 -17.31
N ARG A 129 16.86 -12.59 -18.63
CA ARG A 129 17.59 -11.66 -19.49
C ARG A 129 17.24 -10.20 -19.19
N VAL A 130 18.27 -9.38 -19.03
CA VAL A 130 18.13 -7.92 -18.92
C VAL A 130 17.68 -7.33 -20.26
N VAL A 131 16.63 -6.52 -20.21
CA VAL A 131 16.07 -5.82 -21.38
C VAL A 131 16.61 -4.41 -21.48
N ALA A 132 16.69 -3.71 -20.32
CA ALA A 132 17.16 -2.33 -20.23
C ALA A 132 17.55 -1.97 -18.79
N TYR A 133 18.20 -0.83 -18.67
CA TYR A 133 18.44 -0.15 -17.40
C TYR A 133 17.67 1.17 -17.39
N ALA A 134 17.13 1.55 -16.25
CA ALA A 134 16.45 2.82 -16.04
C ALA A 134 17.14 3.60 -14.92
N GLU A 135 17.55 4.81 -15.19
CA GLU A 135 18.21 5.69 -14.24
C GLU A 135 17.23 6.17 -13.17
N ARG A 136 17.75 6.60 -12.02
CA ARG A 136 16.95 7.25 -10.96
C ARG A 136 16.18 8.44 -11.54
N GLY A 137 14.92 8.60 -11.15
CA GLY A 137 14.04 9.66 -11.65
C GLY A 137 13.26 9.30 -12.92
N VAL A 138 13.60 8.20 -13.58
CA VAL A 138 12.85 7.75 -14.76
C VAL A 138 11.44 7.32 -14.33
N ILE A 139 10.44 7.84 -15.04
CA ILE A 139 9.02 7.47 -14.87
C ILE A 139 8.69 6.36 -15.87
N LEU A 140 8.21 5.25 -15.34
CA LEU A 140 7.81 4.04 -16.08
C LEU A 140 6.29 3.88 -15.98
N ARG A 141 5.59 3.64 -17.09
CA ARG A 141 4.16 3.31 -17.06
C ARG A 141 3.99 1.89 -16.54
N ALA A 142 3.25 1.71 -15.45
CA ALA A 142 2.94 0.40 -14.92
C ALA A 142 1.77 -0.23 -15.70
N GLN A 143 1.90 -1.50 -16.03
CA GLN A 143 0.87 -2.30 -16.71
C GLN A 143 0.24 -3.29 -15.73
N GLU A 144 1.08 -3.92 -14.92
CA GLU A 144 0.64 -4.86 -13.89
C GLU A 144 1.66 -4.88 -12.75
N CYS A 145 1.22 -5.15 -11.54
CA CYS A 145 2.10 -5.39 -10.40
C CYS A 145 1.69 -6.66 -9.66
N ALA A 146 2.66 -7.53 -9.43
CA ALA A 146 2.61 -8.70 -8.58
C ALA A 146 3.40 -8.42 -7.27
N PRO A 147 3.40 -9.31 -6.27
CA PRO A 147 3.99 -9.02 -4.95
C PRO A 147 5.45 -8.57 -4.95
N ARG A 148 6.27 -8.98 -5.90
CA ARG A 148 7.70 -8.65 -5.98
C ARG A 148 8.12 -7.90 -7.23
N TRP A 149 7.32 -7.92 -8.29
CA TRP A 149 7.67 -7.42 -9.61
C TRP A 149 6.53 -6.62 -10.21
N CYS A 150 6.86 -5.56 -10.94
CA CYS A 150 5.92 -4.83 -11.77
C CYS A 150 6.33 -4.89 -13.23
N ARG A 151 5.37 -5.18 -14.11
CA ARG A 151 5.52 -5.04 -15.55
C ARG A 151 5.36 -3.59 -15.93
N VAL A 152 6.34 -3.06 -16.64
CA VAL A 152 6.41 -1.63 -16.97
C VAL A 152 6.71 -1.42 -18.45
N ARG A 153 6.40 -0.19 -18.92
CA ARG A 153 6.72 0.27 -20.26
C ARG A 153 7.28 1.69 -20.24
N LYS A 154 8.26 1.95 -21.11
CA LYS A 154 8.76 3.27 -21.46
C LYS A 154 9.03 3.33 -22.95
N GLY A 155 8.23 4.09 -23.72
CA GLY A 155 8.25 3.99 -25.18
C GLY A 155 7.97 2.56 -25.63
N GLU A 156 8.82 2.02 -26.48
CA GLU A 156 8.73 0.64 -26.97
C GLU A 156 9.32 -0.41 -26.02
N ILE A 157 10.10 0.03 -25.03
CA ILE A 157 10.74 -0.86 -24.06
C ILE A 157 9.68 -1.36 -23.08
N LYS A 158 9.56 -2.69 -22.96
CA LYS A 158 8.73 -3.37 -21.96
C LYS A 158 9.59 -4.31 -21.14
N GLY A 159 9.34 -4.41 -19.85
CA GLY A 159 10.09 -5.30 -18.97
C GLY A 159 9.50 -5.39 -17.58
N TRP A 160 10.12 -6.19 -16.74
CA TRP A 160 9.77 -6.38 -15.35
C TRP A 160 10.82 -5.72 -14.46
N VAL A 161 10.38 -4.88 -13.55
CA VAL A 161 11.22 -4.20 -12.56
C VAL A 161 10.88 -4.68 -11.16
N SER A 162 11.90 -4.82 -10.31
CA SER A 162 11.66 -5.15 -8.90
C SER A 162 10.96 -3.98 -8.20
N ARG A 163 9.95 -4.27 -7.40
CA ARG A 163 9.23 -3.26 -6.59
C ARG A 163 10.15 -2.51 -5.64
N ARG A 164 11.25 -3.12 -5.20
CA ARG A 164 12.24 -2.47 -4.32
C ARG A 164 12.99 -1.32 -4.98
N GLN A 165 12.95 -1.23 -6.31
CA GLN A 165 13.67 -0.22 -7.10
C GLN A 165 12.78 0.95 -7.51
N VAL A 166 11.47 0.87 -7.25
CA VAL A 166 10.48 1.83 -7.73
C VAL A 166 9.53 2.28 -6.63
N TRP A 167 9.01 3.49 -6.78
CA TRP A 167 7.98 4.08 -5.95
C TRP A 167 6.71 4.33 -6.79
N GLY A 168 5.52 4.22 -6.21
CA GLY A 168 4.25 4.42 -6.90
C GLY A 168 3.28 3.24 -6.78
N VAL A 169 3.57 2.30 -5.86
CA VAL A 169 2.73 1.13 -5.57
C VAL A 169 2.82 0.78 -4.09
N GLU A 170 1.68 0.45 -3.44
CA GLU A 170 1.64 0.00 -2.05
C GLU A 170 2.29 -1.39 -1.89
N ALA A 171 2.84 -1.67 -0.70
CA ALA A 171 3.64 -2.88 -0.44
C ALA A 171 2.97 -4.19 -0.89
N ASN A 172 1.67 -4.32 -0.66
CA ASN A 172 0.90 -5.54 -0.97
C ASN A 172 -0.09 -5.34 -2.14
N GLU A 173 -0.06 -4.19 -2.79
CA GLU A 173 -0.98 -3.89 -3.89
C GLU A 173 -0.64 -4.73 -5.12
N THR A 174 -1.65 -5.34 -5.70
CA THR A 174 -1.57 -6.05 -6.98
C THR A 174 -2.62 -5.49 -7.92
N PHE A 175 -2.28 -5.36 -9.21
CA PHE A 175 -3.20 -4.92 -10.27
C PHE A 175 -2.74 -5.40 -11.65
N LYS A 176 -3.70 -5.39 -12.59
CA LYS A 176 -3.50 -5.65 -14.02
C LYS A 176 -4.11 -4.54 -14.86
#